data_c2aebbd1aadf48200413f1f269dffbbd
#
_entry.id   c2aebbd1aadf48200413f1f269dffbbd
#
_cell.length_a   1.000
_cell.length_b   1.000
_cell.length_c   1.000
_cell.angle_alpha   90.00
_cell.angle_beta   90.00
_cell.angle_gamma   90.00
#
_symmetry.space_group_name_H-M   'P 1'
#
loop_
_entity.id
_entity.type
_entity.pdbx_description
1 polymer ?
#
loop_
_entity_poly.entity_id
_entity_poly.type
_entity_poly.pdbx_seq_one_letter_code
_entity_poly.pdbx_strand_id
1 'polypeptide(L)'
;MQTPRFWFRPRSWQSVLLAPLGALYALGTARRVARAETVNLETPVICVGNINAGGTGKTPTVIYLVQELQALGHTPVVVSRGYGGALQGPVLVDPRSHTASDVGDEPLLLAAFCSVVVSKSRLQGAERAEQEGASVILFDDGFQDPSVHKDLSFVVVDAKRGFGNGRCIPAGPLREPEEIGLARADALITIGSESEQAIFVTRESPPRFHAALEPLPMGMDWAGTRVLAFAGIGHP
;
A
#
# COMPACT_ATOMS: atom_id res chain seq x y z
N MET A 1 2.03 -9.04 12.99
CA MET A 1 1.16 -8.75 14.16
C MET A 1 -0.28 -8.89 13.73
N GLN A 2 -1.11 -9.61 14.49
CA GLN A 2 -2.55 -9.66 14.22
C GLN A 2 -3.20 -8.33 14.61
N THR A 3 -4.01 -7.76 13.72
CA THR A 3 -4.77 -6.54 13.98
C THR A 3 -5.77 -6.76 15.11
N PRO A 4 -5.89 -5.84 16.07
CA PRO A 4 -6.81 -5.99 17.19
C PRO A 4 -8.27 -6.12 16.74
N ARG A 5 -9.00 -7.11 17.23
CA ARG A 5 -10.40 -7.35 16.84
C ARG A 5 -11.33 -6.17 17.12
N PHE A 6 -11.04 -5.36 18.14
CA PHE A 6 -11.87 -4.21 18.49
C PHE A 6 -11.82 -3.07 17.46
N TRP A 7 -10.80 -3.04 16.58
CA TRP A 7 -10.71 -2.07 15.49
C TRP A 7 -11.84 -2.19 14.46
N PHE A 8 -12.45 -3.38 14.38
CA PHE A 8 -13.54 -3.69 13.46
C PHE A 8 -14.90 -3.83 14.18
N ARG A 9 -14.99 -3.34 15.43
CA ARG A 9 -16.24 -3.28 16.19
C ARG A 9 -16.68 -1.83 16.37
N PRO A 10 -17.91 -1.44 15.94
CA PRO A 10 -18.36 -0.05 15.96
C PRO A 10 -18.35 0.61 17.35
N ARG A 11 -18.62 -0.19 18.40
CA ARG A 11 -18.72 0.32 19.81
C ARG A 11 -17.92 -0.57 20.75
N SER A 12 -16.62 -0.35 20.77
CA SER A 12 -15.71 -1.05 21.69
C SER A 12 -15.26 -0.08 22.77
N TRP A 13 -15.30 -0.50 24.06
CA TRP A 13 -14.82 0.32 25.16
C TRP A 13 -13.31 0.63 25.04
N GLN A 14 -12.53 -0.33 24.52
CA GLN A 14 -11.11 -0.13 24.26
C GLN A 14 -10.89 1.01 23.25
N SER A 15 -11.68 1.06 22.19
CA SER A 15 -11.63 2.11 21.19
C SER A 15 -11.98 3.49 21.77
N VAL A 16 -12.95 3.55 22.68
CA VAL A 16 -13.33 4.80 23.36
C VAL A 16 -12.21 5.27 24.30
N LEU A 17 -11.64 4.36 25.09
CA LEU A 17 -10.54 4.69 26.00
C LEU A 17 -9.30 5.18 25.26
N LEU A 18 -9.00 4.60 24.10
CA LEU A 18 -7.84 4.94 23.28
C LEU A 18 -8.09 6.14 22.33
N ALA A 19 -9.32 6.65 22.24
CA ALA A 19 -9.67 7.72 21.32
C ALA A 19 -8.81 9.00 21.46
N PRO A 20 -8.46 9.48 22.67
CA PRO A 20 -7.59 10.65 22.83
C PRO A 20 -6.20 10.44 22.21
N LEU A 21 -5.63 9.23 22.37
CA LEU A 21 -4.34 8.88 21.76
C LEU A 21 -4.45 8.80 20.23
N GLY A 22 -5.56 8.28 19.72
CA GLY A 22 -5.85 8.28 18.28
C GLY A 22 -5.94 9.69 17.70
N ALA A 23 -6.55 10.62 18.43
CA ALA A 23 -6.61 12.02 18.01
C ALA A 23 -5.22 12.70 17.98
N LEU A 24 -4.38 12.42 18.99
CA LEU A 24 -2.99 12.91 19.02
C LEU A 24 -2.16 12.34 17.87
N TYR A 25 -2.33 11.06 17.56
CA TYR A 25 -1.67 10.40 16.42
C TYR A 25 -2.10 11.07 15.10
N ALA A 26 -3.39 11.26 14.88
CA ALA A 26 -3.94 11.93 13.70
C ALA A 26 -3.39 13.35 13.54
N LEU A 27 -3.34 14.14 14.64
CA LEU A 27 -2.78 15.48 14.63
C LEU A 27 -1.28 15.47 14.31
N GLY A 28 -0.51 14.52 14.84
CA GLY A 28 0.91 14.33 14.52
C GLY A 28 1.13 14.01 13.04
N THR A 29 0.31 13.12 12.47
CA THR A 29 0.35 12.79 11.03
C THR A 29 0.00 14.00 10.17
N ALA A 30 -1.07 14.71 10.48
CA ALA A 30 -1.49 15.91 9.76
C ALA A 30 -0.41 17.00 9.78
N ARG A 31 0.22 17.27 10.94
CA ARG A 31 1.33 18.24 11.03
C ARG A 31 2.55 17.84 10.22
N ARG A 32 2.89 16.55 10.22
CA ARG A 32 4.02 16.04 9.43
C ARG A 32 3.77 16.25 7.93
N VAL A 33 2.58 15.92 7.45
CA VAL A 33 2.20 16.10 6.05
C VAL A 33 2.16 17.57 5.67
N ALA A 34 1.59 18.44 6.52
CA ALA A 34 1.43 19.87 6.23
C ALA A 34 2.75 20.68 6.25
N ARG A 35 3.79 20.20 6.95
CA ARG A 35 5.06 20.94 7.11
C ARG A 35 6.17 20.45 6.20
N ALA A 36 5.96 19.38 5.46
CA ALA A 36 7.00 18.84 4.60
C ALA A 36 7.16 19.68 3.34
N GLU A 37 8.39 19.90 2.97
CA GLU A 37 8.74 20.38 1.64
C GLU A 37 8.58 19.21 0.67
N THR A 38 7.79 19.43 -0.38
CA THR A 38 7.52 18.44 -1.41
C THR A 38 8.39 18.71 -2.62
N VAL A 39 9.14 17.72 -3.07
CA VAL A 39 9.96 17.81 -4.29
C VAL A 39 9.16 17.31 -5.48
N ASN A 40 9.17 18.04 -6.57
CA ASN A 40 8.66 17.59 -7.86
C ASN A 40 9.79 16.92 -8.65
N LEU A 41 9.52 15.75 -9.20
CA LEU A 41 10.43 15.04 -10.09
C LEU A 41 10.05 15.31 -11.56
N GLU A 42 10.96 15.02 -12.48
CA GLU A 42 10.65 15.07 -13.92
C GLU A 42 9.83 13.85 -14.34
N THR A 43 10.08 12.70 -13.71
CA THR A 43 9.37 11.46 -13.95
C THR A 43 8.05 11.43 -13.19
N PRO A 44 6.90 11.12 -13.84
CA PRO A 44 5.62 11.01 -13.17
C PRO A 44 5.62 9.98 -12.04
N VAL A 45 4.95 10.31 -10.93
CA VAL A 45 4.88 9.48 -9.72
C VAL A 45 3.44 9.06 -9.45
N ILE A 46 3.22 7.74 -9.47
CA ILE A 46 1.96 7.11 -9.06
C ILE A 46 2.14 6.51 -7.67
N CYS A 47 1.27 6.83 -6.74
CA CYS A 47 1.29 6.29 -5.39
C CYS A 47 0.17 5.27 -5.20
N VAL A 48 0.54 4.06 -4.82
CA VAL A 48 -0.39 3.04 -4.34
C VAL A 48 -0.23 2.93 -2.83
N GLY A 49 -1.24 3.38 -2.11
CA GLY A 49 -1.17 3.39 -0.65
C GLY A 49 -2.47 2.97 0.01
N ASN A 50 -2.52 3.12 1.30
CA ASN A 50 -3.74 2.94 2.08
C ASN A 50 -3.76 3.88 3.27
N ILE A 51 -4.93 4.05 3.87
CA ILE A 51 -5.10 4.77 5.13
C ILE A 51 -5.32 3.84 6.31
N ASN A 52 -5.38 2.52 6.09
CA ASN A 52 -5.50 1.51 7.11
C ASN A 52 -4.12 0.94 7.51
N ALA A 53 -3.97 0.55 8.76
CA ALA A 53 -2.89 -0.32 9.18
C ALA A 53 -3.24 -1.78 8.87
N GLY A 54 -2.42 -2.46 8.10
CA GLY A 54 -2.59 -3.86 7.73
C GLY A 54 -2.64 -4.09 6.22
N GLY A 55 -2.78 -5.34 5.83
CA GLY A 55 -2.89 -5.74 4.42
C GLY A 55 -4.24 -5.34 3.84
N THR A 56 -4.22 -4.56 2.77
CA THR A 56 -5.41 -4.12 2.04
C THR A 56 -5.37 -4.52 0.56
N GLY A 57 -4.34 -5.29 0.14
CA GLY A 57 -4.16 -5.68 -1.26
C GLY A 57 -3.30 -4.71 -2.07
N LYS A 58 -2.48 -3.85 -1.44
CA LYS A 58 -1.59 -2.93 -2.16
C LYS A 58 -0.66 -3.63 -3.13
N THR A 59 0.07 -4.64 -2.66
CA THR A 59 1.06 -5.35 -3.48
C THR A 59 0.48 -5.96 -4.76
N PRO A 60 -0.65 -6.68 -4.74
CA PRO A 60 -1.33 -7.09 -5.96
C PRO A 60 -1.76 -5.93 -6.86
N THR A 61 -2.20 -4.81 -6.28
CA THR A 61 -2.56 -3.61 -7.04
C THR A 61 -1.34 -3.00 -7.74
N VAL A 62 -0.18 -2.94 -7.05
CA VAL A 62 1.08 -2.47 -7.66
C VAL A 62 1.48 -3.38 -8.82
N ILE A 63 1.41 -4.72 -8.65
CA ILE A 63 1.72 -5.68 -9.71
C ILE A 63 0.81 -5.45 -10.93
N TYR A 64 -0.48 -5.31 -10.72
CA TYR A 64 -1.44 -5.04 -11.78
C TYR A 64 -1.10 -3.75 -12.54
N LEU A 65 -0.86 -2.65 -11.82
CA LEU A 65 -0.50 -1.37 -12.43
C LEU A 65 0.83 -1.43 -13.18
N VAL A 66 1.83 -2.15 -12.65
CA VAL A 66 3.11 -2.40 -13.35
C VAL A 66 2.86 -3.07 -14.70
N GLN A 67 2.04 -4.13 -14.74
CA GLN A 67 1.75 -4.86 -15.96
C GLN A 67 0.98 -4.00 -16.98
N GLU A 68 0.00 -3.23 -16.54
CA GLU A 68 -0.75 -2.30 -17.41
C GLU A 68 0.17 -1.21 -17.99
N LEU A 69 1.02 -0.61 -17.16
CA LEU A 69 1.97 0.41 -17.62
C LEU A 69 2.98 -0.16 -18.63
N GLN A 70 3.46 -1.38 -18.38
CA GLN A 70 4.34 -2.08 -19.34
C GLN A 70 3.62 -2.37 -20.66
N ALA A 71 2.36 -2.79 -20.61
CA ALA A 71 1.54 -3.01 -21.81
C ALA A 71 1.32 -1.72 -22.62
N LEU A 72 1.30 -0.56 -21.95
CA LEU A 72 1.24 0.77 -22.57
C LEU A 72 2.60 1.28 -23.07
N GLY A 73 3.68 0.50 -22.92
CA GLY A 73 5.02 0.84 -23.39
C GLY A 73 5.86 1.67 -22.41
N HIS A 74 5.41 1.81 -21.18
CA HIS A 74 6.19 2.46 -20.12
C HIS A 74 7.22 1.53 -19.49
N THR A 75 8.23 2.13 -18.84
CA THR A 75 9.23 1.45 -18.02
C THR A 75 8.98 1.80 -16.55
N PRO A 76 8.06 1.11 -15.86
CA PRO A 76 7.77 1.39 -14.47
C PRO A 76 8.91 0.91 -13.56
N VAL A 77 9.27 1.73 -12.57
CA VAL A 77 10.15 1.35 -11.46
C VAL A 77 9.40 1.54 -10.14
N VAL A 78 9.35 0.48 -9.34
CA VAL A 78 8.70 0.53 -8.03
C VAL A 78 9.68 0.98 -6.97
N VAL A 79 9.26 1.91 -6.11
CA VAL A 79 10.03 2.34 -4.94
C VAL A 79 9.30 1.89 -3.68
N SER A 80 9.92 0.99 -2.93
CA SER A 80 9.41 0.46 -1.66
C SER A 80 10.32 0.82 -0.48
N ARG A 81 9.77 0.81 0.74
CA ARG A 81 10.55 1.02 1.98
C ARG A 81 11.37 -0.18 2.41
N GLY A 82 11.13 -1.34 1.84
CA GLY A 82 11.77 -2.57 2.28
C GLY A 82 11.44 -2.90 3.73
N TYR A 83 10.15 -3.00 4.06
CA TYR A 83 9.72 -3.36 5.41
C TYR A 83 10.25 -4.76 5.78
N GLY A 84 10.85 -4.89 6.97
CA GLY A 84 11.49 -6.14 7.41
C GLY A 84 12.92 -6.35 6.92
N GLY A 85 13.36 -5.61 5.88
CA GLY A 85 14.73 -5.66 5.37
C GLY A 85 15.71 -4.81 6.18
N ALA A 86 16.98 -5.23 6.16
CA ALA A 86 18.08 -4.57 6.88
C ALA A 86 18.68 -3.39 6.10
N LEU A 87 18.61 -3.41 4.76
CA LEU A 87 19.20 -2.36 3.92
C LEU A 87 18.41 -1.05 4.01
N GLN A 88 19.15 0.06 4.10
CA GLN A 88 18.55 1.40 4.19
C GLN A 88 18.27 1.99 2.80
N GLY A 89 19.02 1.55 1.79
CA GLY A 89 18.95 2.05 0.42
C GLY A 89 19.51 3.48 0.24
N PRO A 90 19.36 4.08 -0.97
CA PRO A 90 18.64 3.49 -2.11
C PRO A 90 19.43 2.33 -2.76
N VAL A 91 18.78 1.19 -2.94
CA VAL A 91 19.37 0.01 -3.55
C VAL A 91 18.42 -0.61 -4.57
N LEU A 92 18.93 -0.93 -5.76
CA LEU A 92 18.19 -1.71 -6.75
C LEU A 92 18.15 -3.17 -6.29
N VAL A 93 16.95 -3.73 -6.23
CA VAL A 93 16.75 -5.12 -5.80
C VAL A 93 17.23 -6.07 -6.90
N ASP A 94 18.13 -6.95 -6.54
CA ASP A 94 18.56 -8.07 -7.38
C ASP A 94 18.13 -9.39 -6.70
N PRO A 95 17.12 -10.11 -7.23
CA PRO A 95 16.65 -11.37 -6.65
C PRO A 95 17.70 -12.50 -6.62
N ARG A 96 18.82 -12.35 -7.33
CA ARG A 96 19.91 -13.34 -7.33
C ARG A 96 20.86 -13.18 -6.16
N SER A 97 21.00 -11.95 -5.63
CA SER A 97 21.94 -11.60 -4.58
C SER A 97 21.30 -11.18 -3.26
N HIS A 98 20.09 -10.59 -3.32
CA HIS A 98 19.38 -10.14 -2.13
C HIS A 98 18.40 -11.18 -1.62
N THR A 99 18.28 -11.25 -0.30
CA THR A 99 17.30 -12.07 0.43
C THR A 99 16.18 -11.19 1.03
N ALA A 100 15.12 -11.80 1.53
CA ALA A 100 14.06 -11.09 2.24
C ALA A 100 14.57 -10.38 3.50
N SER A 101 15.62 -10.88 4.14
CA SER A 101 16.28 -10.21 5.27
C SER A 101 17.06 -8.96 4.87
N ASP A 102 17.44 -8.83 3.60
CA ASP A 102 18.15 -7.65 3.11
C ASP A 102 17.20 -6.54 2.69
N VAL A 103 16.21 -6.86 1.86
CA VAL A 103 15.34 -5.88 1.17
C VAL A 103 13.87 -5.96 1.57
N GLY A 104 13.44 -6.99 2.29
CA GLY A 104 12.05 -7.30 2.59
C GLY A 104 11.44 -8.30 1.59
N ASP A 105 10.39 -8.99 2.00
CA ASP A 105 9.70 -10.00 1.19
C ASP A 105 8.86 -9.38 0.06
N GLU A 106 8.15 -8.28 0.32
CA GLU A 106 7.34 -7.58 -0.69
C GLU A 106 8.19 -7.04 -1.86
N PRO A 107 9.33 -6.33 -1.65
CA PRO A 107 10.19 -5.90 -2.75
C PRO A 107 10.79 -7.05 -3.58
N LEU A 108 11.12 -8.18 -2.97
CA LEU A 108 11.57 -9.37 -3.70
C LEU A 108 10.47 -9.94 -4.60
N LEU A 109 9.24 -9.98 -4.11
CA LEU A 109 8.09 -10.40 -4.93
C LEU A 109 7.88 -9.44 -6.11
N LEU A 110 7.90 -8.14 -5.87
CA LEU A 110 7.74 -7.11 -6.92
C LEU A 110 8.86 -7.16 -7.95
N ALA A 111 10.09 -7.50 -7.55
CA ALA A 111 11.23 -7.63 -8.44
C ALA A 111 11.11 -8.76 -9.50
N ALA A 112 10.13 -9.66 -9.35
CA ALA A 112 9.77 -10.62 -10.39
C ALA A 112 9.00 -9.99 -11.57
N PHE A 113 8.47 -8.77 -11.42
CA PHE A 113 7.61 -8.11 -12.41
C PHE A 113 8.26 -6.85 -13.03
N CYS A 114 9.09 -6.14 -12.28
CA CYS A 114 9.75 -4.91 -12.72
C CYS A 114 11.01 -4.61 -11.91
N SER A 115 11.73 -3.54 -12.28
CA SER A 115 12.79 -2.98 -11.45
C SER A 115 12.22 -2.42 -10.15
N VAL A 116 12.86 -2.73 -9.02
CA VAL A 116 12.44 -2.30 -7.70
C VAL A 116 13.60 -1.64 -6.96
N VAL A 117 13.38 -0.45 -6.44
CA VAL A 117 14.32 0.26 -5.58
C VAL A 117 13.82 0.22 -4.14
N VAL A 118 14.63 -0.28 -3.22
CA VAL A 118 14.37 -0.19 -1.78
C VAL A 118 15.09 1.02 -1.22
N SER A 119 14.35 1.90 -0.53
CA SER A 119 14.91 3.07 0.14
C SER A 119 14.05 3.52 1.32
N LYS A 120 14.67 3.84 2.45
CA LYS A 120 13.98 4.45 3.61
C LYS A 120 13.57 5.90 3.30
N SER A 121 14.34 6.62 2.48
CA SER A 121 14.01 7.94 1.93
C SER A 121 13.30 7.78 0.60
N ARG A 122 12.04 8.20 0.50
CA ARG A 122 11.28 8.14 -0.75
C ARG A 122 11.91 9.00 -1.85
N LEU A 123 12.42 10.18 -1.48
CA LEU A 123 13.10 11.06 -2.43
C LEU A 123 14.32 10.38 -3.04
N GLN A 124 15.24 9.88 -2.21
CA GLN A 124 16.43 9.19 -2.71
C GLN A 124 16.08 7.93 -3.52
N GLY A 125 15.02 7.21 -3.11
CA GLY A 125 14.50 6.08 -3.87
C GLY A 125 13.98 6.46 -5.25
N ALA A 126 13.28 7.57 -5.35
CA ALA A 126 12.76 8.10 -6.60
C ALA A 126 13.86 8.63 -7.53
N GLU A 127 14.83 9.38 -6.99
CA GLU A 127 16.03 9.82 -7.73
C GLU A 127 16.81 8.62 -8.28
N ARG A 128 16.91 7.55 -7.50
CA ARG A 128 17.52 6.30 -7.98
C ARG A 128 16.69 5.64 -9.08
N ALA A 129 15.37 5.65 -8.97
CA ALA A 129 14.50 5.11 -10.01
C ALA A 129 14.63 5.88 -11.33
N GLU A 130 14.79 7.20 -11.31
CA GLU A 130 15.11 8.00 -12.50
C GLU A 130 16.44 7.59 -13.13
N GLN A 131 17.48 7.35 -12.32
CA GLN A 131 18.79 6.87 -12.79
C GLN A 131 18.71 5.47 -13.43
N GLU A 132 17.75 4.63 -13.02
CA GLU A 132 17.47 3.33 -13.63
C GLU A 132 16.63 3.45 -14.92
N GLY A 133 16.31 4.67 -15.38
CA GLY A 133 15.57 4.92 -16.61
C GLY A 133 14.06 4.75 -16.48
N ALA A 134 13.50 5.00 -15.31
CA ALA A 134 12.06 4.97 -15.11
C ALA A 134 11.36 6.00 -16.02
N SER A 135 10.35 5.57 -16.77
CA SER A 135 9.41 6.50 -17.42
C SER A 135 8.19 6.81 -16.55
N VAL A 136 8.01 6.04 -15.48
CA VAL A 136 7.01 6.24 -14.42
C VAL A 136 7.49 5.56 -13.14
N ILE A 137 7.33 6.22 -12.01
CA ILE A 137 7.69 5.70 -10.68
C ILE A 137 6.42 5.29 -9.95
N LEU A 138 6.38 4.08 -9.37
CA LEU A 138 5.30 3.66 -8.49
C LEU A 138 5.78 3.61 -7.05
N PHE A 139 5.15 4.38 -6.16
CA PHE A 139 5.37 4.25 -4.73
C PHE A 139 4.48 3.16 -4.13
N ASP A 140 5.12 2.12 -3.60
CA ASP A 140 4.46 1.14 -2.75
C ASP A 140 4.42 1.65 -1.30
N ASP A 141 3.18 1.82 -0.78
CA ASP A 141 2.88 2.35 0.57
C ASP A 141 3.51 3.74 0.86
N GLY A 142 3.40 4.67 -0.11
CA GLY A 142 3.94 6.04 -0.02
C GLY A 142 2.94 7.12 0.38
N PHE A 143 1.68 6.80 0.67
CA PHE A 143 0.58 7.77 0.74
C PHE A 143 0.75 8.83 1.86
N GLN A 144 1.29 8.45 3.03
CA GLN A 144 1.54 9.37 4.13
C GLN A 144 2.93 10.01 4.10
N ASP A 145 3.72 9.77 3.05
CA ASP A 145 5.04 10.40 2.88
C ASP A 145 4.90 11.61 1.95
N PRO A 146 5.14 12.84 2.42
CA PRO A 146 4.94 14.06 1.63
C PRO A 146 6.21 14.52 0.90
N SER A 147 7.33 13.82 1.01
CA SER A 147 8.63 14.27 0.50
C SER A 147 8.71 14.41 -1.02
N VAL A 148 7.85 13.70 -1.75
CA VAL A 148 7.78 13.73 -3.22
C VAL A 148 6.34 14.00 -3.65
N HIS A 149 6.16 14.86 -4.65
CA HIS A 149 4.87 15.08 -5.30
C HIS A 149 4.38 13.79 -5.96
N LYS A 150 3.08 13.56 -5.90
CA LYS A 150 2.43 12.40 -6.51
C LYS A 150 1.45 12.92 -7.54
N ASP A 151 1.66 12.55 -8.80
CA ASP A 151 0.79 12.94 -9.91
C ASP A 151 -0.55 12.20 -9.86
N LEU A 152 -0.51 10.93 -9.37
CA LEU A 152 -1.70 10.13 -9.09
C LEU A 152 -1.54 9.39 -7.76
N SER A 153 -2.60 9.36 -6.97
CA SER A 153 -2.65 8.69 -5.68
C SER A 153 -3.84 7.76 -5.56
N PHE A 154 -3.61 6.47 -5.49
CA PHE A 154 -4.62 5.44 -5.28
C PHE A 154 -4.64 5.01 -3.82
N VAL A 155 -5.82 5.02 -3.20
CA VAL A 155 -6.05 4.41 -1.89
C VAL A 155 -6.68 3.04 -2.07
N VAL A 156 -6.00 2.00 -1.56
CA VAL A 156 -6.47 0.62 -1.65
C VAL A 156 -7.12 0.20 -0.34
N VAL A 157 -8.33 -0.35 -0.42
CA VAL A 157 -9.14 -0.76 0.73
C VAL A 157 -9.70 -2.16 0.51
N ASP A 158 -9.61 -3.00 1.53
CA ASP A 158 -10.34 -4.27 1.61
C ASP A 158 -11.83 -3.96 1.81
N ALA A 159 -12.69 -4.28 0.84
CA ALA A 159 -14.12 -3.96 0.85
C ALA A 159 -14.86 -4.59 2.03
N LYS A 160 -14.43 -5.76 2.51
CA LYS A 160 -15.00 -6.46 3.65
C LYS A 160 -14.76 -5.74 4.97
N ARG A 161 -13.57 -5.17 5.14
CA ARG A 161 -13.14 -4.52 6.38
C ARG A 161 -13.41 -3.04 6.39
N GLY A 162 -13.44 -2.43 5.22
CA GLY A 162 -13.59 -0.99 5.05
C GLY A 162 -12.58 -0.23 5.90
N PHE A 163 -13.03 0.85 6.48
CA PHE A 163 -12.25 1.70 7.39
C PHE A 163 -12.39 1.30 8.88
N GLY A 164 -12.88 0.08 9.12
CA GLY A 164 -13.09 -0.45 10.48
C GLY A 164 -14.04 0.41 11.31
N ASN A 165 -13.64 0.78 12.51
CA ASN A 165 -14.43 1.64 13.39
C ASN A 165 -14.25 3.15 13.12
N GLY A 166 -13.55 3.54 12.03
CA GLY A 166 -13.33 4.92 11.61
C GLY A 166 -12.39 5.73 12.51
N ARG A 167 -11.62 5.10 13.39
CA ARG A 167 -10.72 5.77 14.32
C ARG A 167 -9.25 5.55 13.93
N CYS A 168 -8.42 6.51 14.32
CA CYS A 168 -6.97 6.40 14.11
C CYS A 168 -6.29 5.53 15.17
N ILE A 169 -5.13 4.99 14.80
CA ILE A 169 -4.25 4.22 15.70
C ILE A 169 -3.96 5.03 16.97
N PRO A 170 -4.02 4.43 18.18
CA PRO A 170 -4.29 3.01 18.46
C PRO A 170 -5.78 2.68 18.67
N ALA A 171 -6.69 3.64 18.57
CA ALA A 171 -8.14 3.47 18.83
C ALA A 171 -8.87 2.70 17.72
N GLY A 172 -8.30 2.66 16.52
CA GLY A 172 -8.81 1.98 15.35
C GLY A 172 -7.72 1.75 14.30
N PRO A 173 -8.07 1.27 13.11
CA PRO A 173 -7.09 0.85 12.11
C PRO A 173 -6.47 2.00 11.31
N LEU A 174 -6.98 3.23 11.40
CA LEU A 174 -6.61 4.28 10.47
C LEU A 174 -5.27 4.94 10.83
N ARG A 175 -4.44 5.21 9.81
CA ARG A 175 -3.21 6.00 9.89
C ARG A 175 -3.47 7.51 9.91
N GLU A 176 -4.65 7.91 9.43
CA GLU A 176 -5.18 9.27 9.37
C GLU A 176 -6.70 9.23 9.25
N PRO A 177 -7.43 10.32 9.55
CA PRO A 177 -8.88 10.37 9.37
C PRO A 177 -9.28 10.07 7.92
N GLU A 178 -10.37 9.31 7.73
CA GLU A 178 -10.87 8.90 6.43
C GLU A 178 -11.06 10.10 5.48
N GLU A 179 -11.75 11.14 5.94
CA GLU A 179 -12.04 12.35 5.18
C GLU A 179 -10.76 13.04 4.67
N ILE A 180 -9.73 13.14 5.52
CA ILE A 180 -8.46 13.77 5.17
C ILE A 180 -7.67 12.91 4.19
N GLY A 181 -7.64 11.60 4.39
CA GLY A 181 -6.95 10.67 3.52
C GLY A 181 -7.60 10.60 2.14
N LEU A 182 -8.92 10.43 2.08
CA LEU A 182 -9.64 10.32 0.80
C LEU A 182 -9.68 11.63 0.01
N ALA A 183 -9.67 12.80 0.68
CA ALA A 183 -9.59 14.10 0.00
C ALA A 183 -8.27 14.30 -0.79
N ARG A 184 -7.24 13.52 -0.50
CA ARG A 184 -5.94 13.54 -1.19
C ARG A 184 -5.78 12.41 -2.21
N ALA A 185 -6.77 11.54 -2.31
CA ALA A 185 -6.76 10.41 -3.24
C ALA A 185 -7.44 10.81 -4.55
N ASP A 186 -6.80 10.51 -5.68
CA ASP A 186 -7.42 10.67 -7.00
C ASP A 186 -8.42 9.56 -7.28
N ALA A 187 -8.20 8.38 -6.69
CA ALA A 187 -9.17 7.28 -6.76
C ALA A 187 -9.05 6.31 -5.58
N LEU A 188 -10.17 5.62 -5.33
CA LEU A 188 -10.29 4.54 -4.36
C LEU A 188 -10.39 3.20 -5.10
N ILE A 189 -9.52 2.26 -4.78
CA ILE A 189 -9.57 0.88 -5.27
C ILE A 189 -10.06 0.01 -4.13
N THR A 190 -11.25 -0.56 -4.28
CA THR A 190 -11.84 -1.48 -3.30
C THR A 190 -11.69 -2.92 -3.77
N ILE A 191 -11.05 -3.76 -2.93
CA ILE A 191 -10.79 -5.17 -3.24
C ILE A 191 -11.76 -6.05 -2.45
N GLY A 192 -12.51 -6.90 -3.14
CA GLY A 192 -13.45 -7.82 -2.53
C GLY A 192 -14.42 -8.44 -3.53
N SER A 193 -15.23 -9.40 -3.06
CA SER A 193 -16.30 -9.99 -3.83
C SER A 193 -17.42 -8.98 -4.11
N GLU A 194 -18.31 -9.28 -5.06
CA GLU A 194 -19.46 -8.43 -5.37
C GLU A 194 -20.32 -8.12 -4.13
N SER A 195 -20.54 -9.12 -3.27
CA SER A 195 -21.29 -8.93 -2.02
C SER A 195 -20.59 -8.01 -1.04
N GLU A 196 -19.26 -8.07 -0.93
CA GLU A 196 -18.46 -7.17 -0.09
C GLU A 196 -18.44 -5.75 -0.67
N GLN A 197 -18.34 -5.63 -2.00
CA GLN A 197 -18.45 -4.34 -2.68
C GLN A 197 -19.80 -3.65 -2.47
N ALA A 198 -20.90 -4.42 -2.45
CA ALA A 198 -22.24 -3.90 -2.26
C ALA A 198 -22.48 -3.30 -0.86
N ILE A 199 -21.80 -3.82 0.16
CA ILE A 199 -21.93 -3.34 1.56
C ILE A 199 -20.89 -2.30 1.95
N PHE A 200 -19.88 -2.08 1.12
CA PHE A 200 -18.84 -1.09 1.39
C PHE A 200 -19.39 0.33 1.26
N VAL A 201 -19.27 1.10 2.33
CA VAL A 201 -19.71 2.50 2.41
C VAL A 201 -18.53 3.38 2.81
N THR A 202 -18.39 4.51 2.13
CA THR A 202 -17.46 5.60 2.48
C THR A 202 -18.23 6.91 2.54
N ARG A 203 -17.75 7.85 3.35
CA ARG A 203 -18.33 9.19 3.48
C ARG A 203 -17.85 10.13 2.38
N GLU A 204 -16.64 9.91 1.90
CA GLU A 204 -16.02 10.65 0.82
C GLU A 204 -16.08 9.85 -0.47
N SER A 205 -16.13 10.52 -1.61
CA SER A 205 -16.37 9.88 -2.91
C SER A 205 -15.33 10.27 -3.96
N PRO A 206 -14.03 9.93 -3.80
CA PRO A 206 -13.17 9.89 -4.96
C PRO A 206 -13.70 8.83 -5.95
N PRO A 207 -13.39 8.92 -7.25
CA PRO A 207 -13.71 7.86 -8.20
C PRO A 207 -13.36 6.49 -7.63
N ARG A 208 -14.30 5.54 -7.68
CA ARG A 208 -14.14 4.21 -7.07
C ARG A 208 -14.04 3.14 -8.13
N PHE A 209 -12.98 2.36 -8.06
CA PHE A 209 -12.78 1.17 -8.88
C PHE A 209 -12.99 -0.09 -8.03
N HIS A 210 -13.74 -1.05 -8.56
CA HIS A 210 -13.93 -2.35 -7.94
C HIS A 210 -12.90 -3.33 -8.49
N ALA A 211 -12.24 -4.06 -7.60
CA ALA A 211 -11.27 -5.09 -7.94
C ALA A 211 -11.51 -6.36 -7.13
N ALA A 212 -11.09 -7.49 -7.65
CA ALA A 212 -11.05 -8.77 -6.98
C ALA A 212 -9.64 -9.36 -7.06
N LEU A 213 -9.25 -10.13 -6.05
CA LEU A 213 -8.02 -10.91 -6.11
C LEU A 213 -8.33 -12.26 -6.72
N GLU A 214 -7.65 -12.57 -7.82
CA GLU A 214 -7.75 -13.86 -8.48
C GLU A 214 -6.41 -14.58 -8.42
N PRO A 215 -6.38 -15.90 -8.16
CA PRO A 215 -5.15 -16.66 -8.28
C PRO A 215 -4.60 -16.61 -9.69
N LEU A 216 -3.30 -16.34 -9.84
CA LEU A 216 -2.65 -16.44 -11.14
C LEU A 216 -2.70 -17.90 -11.64
N PRO A 217 -3.04 -18.14 -12.91
CA PRO A 217 -3.01 -19.48 -13.49
C PRO A 217 -1.56 -19.99 -13.54
N MET A 218 -1.21 -20.87 -12.62
CA MET A 218 0.15 -21.43 -12.48
C MET A 218 0.44 -22.58 -13.44
N GLY A 219 -0.51 -22.96 -14.30
CA GLY A 219 -0.38 -24.12 -15.18
C GLY A 219 -0.32 -25.49 -14.47
N MET A 220 -0.56 -25.52 -13.15
CA MET A 220 -0.57 -26.73 -12.34
C MET A 220 -2.00 -26.99 -11.85
N ASP A 221 -2.47 -28.22 -12.05
CA ASP A 221 -3.73 -28.70 -11.46
C ASP A 221 -3.45 -29.35 -10.11
N TRP A 222 -4.00 -28.78 -9.06
CA TRP A 222 -3.87 -29.26 -7.69
C TRP A 222 -5.07 -30.09 -7.23
N ALA A 223 -6.08 -30.33 -8.11
CA ALA A 223 -7.26 -31.08 -7.78
C ALA A 223 -6.89 -32.50 -7.37
N GLY A 224 -7.37 -32.92 -6.19
CA GLY A 224 -7.09 -34.24 -5.63
C GLY A 224 -5.66 -34.45 -5.09
N THR A 225 -4.78 -33.45 -5.14
CA THR A 225 -3.41 -33.54 -4.64
C THR A 225 -3.33 -33.12 -3.16
N ARG A 226 -2.65 -33.93 -2.34
CA ARG A 226 -2.35 -33.53 -0.96
C ARG A 226 -1.18 -32.54 -0.97
N VAL A 227 -1.44 -31.29 -0.56
CA VAL A 227 -0.44 -30.23 -0.53
C VAL A 227 -0.31 -29.65 0.86
N LEU A 228 0.88 -29.14 1.20
CA LEU A 228 1.09 -28.28 2.36
C LEU A 228 1.00 -26.83 1.87
N ALA A 229 -0.07 -26.12 2.26
CA ALA A 229 -0.23 -24.71 1.95
C ALA A 229 0.27 -23.86 3.13
N PHE A 230 1.07 -22.84 2.83
CA PHE A 230 1.49 -21.82 3.80
C PHE A 230 1.51 -20.46 3.12
N ALA A 231 1.22 -19.41 3.89
CA ALA A 231 1.18 -18.05 3.37
C ALA A 231 1.68 -17.06 4.43
N GLY A 232 2.59 -16.16 4.02
CA GLY A 232 3.08 -15.05 4.83
C GLY A 232 2.25 -13.78 4.67
N ILE A 233 0.96 -13.89 4.37
CA ILE A 233 0.03 -12.78 4.11
C ILE A 233 -0.84 -12.48 5.33
N GLY A 234 -1.38 -11.27 5.40
CA GLY A 234 -2.20 -10.83 6.54
C GLY A 234 -3.50 -11.60 6.74
N HIS A 235 -3.99 -12.29 5.68
CA HIS A 235 -5.15 -13.19 5.67
C HIS A 235 -4.87 -14.33 4.71
N PRO A 236 -4.37 -15.48 5.22
CA PRO A 236 -4.21 -16.70 4.44
C PRO A 236 -5.57 -17.35 4.14
#